data_81f1f31aae97118a6308f5fd731bda62
#
_entry.id   81f1f31aae97118a6308f5fd731bda62
#
_cell.length_a   1.000
_cell.length_b   1.000
_cell.length_c   1.000
_cell.angle_alpha   90.00
_cell.angle_beta   90.00
_cell.angle_gamma   90.00
#
_symmetry.space_group_name_H-M   'P 1'
#
loop_
_entity.id
_entity.type
_entity.pdbx_description
1 polymer ?
#
loop_
_entity_poly.entity_id
_entity_poly.type
_entity_poly.pdbx_seq_one_letter_code
_entity_poly.pdbx_strand_id
1 'polypeptide(L)'
;MTIFRTAVLVLVCLLANVSRGDAVDELIGGAMKRDLVPGMALLVTRPGQVMRRSGYGLADVEHRVPVTADTMFQSGSLGKQFTAAAVLLLEERGRLRLDDPISRYLPNLPPGWAPITVRQLLSHTSGIHDSEEDGGEVFDLHREYTDDELLKVLQSYPLNYAPGARWKYSNSGYIIAGILVTRIAGRFYGDFLRSELFRPLGMRTARIISNTDIIPDRAMGYVREGSKIRNQDFASASLNATGDGSLYLSLEDWSAWIAAMDRRALLSPASWAQLAARITTGEEGVTDHGFCWDHTRLNGHEVIEFDGSWQGFRSAIERDPVSGITVVLLANLAQAEPVPLAREILARTAGWR
;
A
#
# COMPACT_ATOMS: atom_id res chain seq x y z
N MET A 1 -18.08 -76.96 -28.60
CA MET A 1 -17.29 -75.74 -28.93
C MET A 1 -17.75 -74.62 -28.00
N THR A 2 -17.05 -74.41 -26.89
CA THR A 2 -17.44 -73.48 -25.83
C THR A 2 -16.39 -72.36 -25.80
N ILE A 3 -16.83 -71.16 -26.17
CA ILE A 3 -15.93 -69.97 -26.23
C ILE A 3 -15.94 -69.29 -24.85
N PHE A 4 -14.84 -69.36 -24.12
CA PHE A 4 -14.59 -68.57 -22.94
C PHE A 4 -14.26 -67.14 -23.34
N ARG A 5 -15.09 -66.17 -22.92
CA ARG A 5 -14.77 -64.73 -22.98
C ARG A 5 -14.12 -64.32 -21.67
N THR A 6 -12.85 -63.99 -21.74
CA THR A 6 -12.10 -63.42 -20.64
C THR A 6 -12.38 -61.91 -20.58
N ALA A 7 -13.05 -61.47 -19.54
CA ALA A 7 -13.24 -60.05 -19.29
C ALA A 7 -12.02 -59.50 -18.55
N VAL A 8 -11.26 -58.59 -19.18
CA VAL A 8 -10.17 -57.87 -18.55
C VAL A 8 -10.77 -56.66 -17.84
N LEU A 9 -10.72 -56.69 -16.51
CA LEU A 9 -11.13 -55.57 -15.66
C LEU A 9 -9.97 -54.57 -15.61
N VAL A 10 -10.07 -53.43 -16.31
CA VAL A 10 -9.10 -52.33 -16.20
C VAL A 10 -9.49 -51.50 -14.98
N LEU A 11 -8.75 -51.71 -13.89
CA LEU A 11 -8.85 -50.90 -12.68
C LEU A 11 -8.14 -49.57 -12.93
N VAL A 12 -8.88 -48.50 -13.30
CA VAL A 12 -8.36 -47.15 -13.39
C VAL A 12 -8.21 -46.62 -11.97
N CYS A 13 -7.03 -46.70 -11.41
CA CYS A 13 -6.68 -45.97 -10.19
C CYS A 13 -6.66 -44.48 -10.47
N LEU A 14 -7.75 -43.78 -10.19
CA LEU A 14 -7.77 -42.35 -10.01
C LEU A 14 -6.97 -42.01 -8.76
N LEU A 15 -5.66 -41.85 -8.94
CA LEU A 15 -4.82 -41.16 -7.94
C LEU A 15 -5.34 -39.71 -7.90
N ALA A 16 -6.17 -39.39 -6.91
CA ALA A 16 -6.40 -38.04 -6.50
C ALA A 16 -5.03 -37.44 -6.13
N ASN A 17 -4.48 -36.65 -7.03
CA ASN A 17 -3.38 -35.74 -6.69
C ASN A 17 -3.95 -34.77 -5.65
N VAL A 18 -3.85 -35.12 -4.38
CA VAL A 18 -3.87 -34.14 -3.30
C VAL A 18 -2.64 -33.29 -3.56
N SER A 19 -2.82 -32.17 -4.21
CA SER A 19 -1.82 -31.13 -4.34
C SER A 19 -1.38 -30.81 -2.91
N ARG A 20 -0.23 -31.34 -2.49
CA ARG A 20 0.46 -30.80 -1.32
C ARG A 20 0.63 -29.32 -1.64
N GLY A 21 0.11 -28.43 -0.77
CA GLY A 21 0.36 -27.00 -0.86
C GLY A 21 1.84 -26.80 -1.13
N ASP A 22 2.19 -25.91 -2.03
CA ASP A 22 3.60 -25.62 -2.23
C ASP A 22 4.19 -25.00 -0.96
N ALA A 23 5.52 -24.90 -0.89
CA ALA A 23 6.22 -24.40 0.31
C ALA A 23 5.79 -22.97 0.69
N VAL A 24 5.21 -22.19 -0.23
CA VAL A 24 4.67 -20.85 0.04
C VAL A 24 3.30 -20.94 0.71
N ASP A 25 2.44 -21.89 0.30
CA ASP A 25 1.14 -22.12 0.97
C ASP A 25 1.32 -22.58 2.41
N GLU A 26 2.29 -23.47 2.66
CA GLU A 26 2.63 -23.93 4.00
C GLU A 26 3.16 -22.80 4.88
N LEU A 27 3.99 -21.91 4.31
CA LEU A 27 4.56 -20.75 4.99
C LEU A 27 3.45 -19.76 5.41
N ILE A 28 2.55 -19.40 4.47
CA ILE A 28 1.44 -18.50 4.74
C ILE A 28 0.47 -19.12 5.75
N GLY A 29 0.06 -20.36 5.55
CA GLY A 29 -0.84 -21.06 6.46
C GLY A 29 -0.27 -21.20 7.87
N GLY A 30 1.03 -21.42 8.01
CA GLY A 30 1.75 -21.44 9.28
C GLY A 30 1.70 -20.07 9.98
N ALA A 31 1.99 -18.99 9.27
CA ALA A 31 1.94 -17.63 9.79
C ALA A 31 0.51 -17.24 10.21
N MET A 32 -0.48 -17.50 9.37
CA MET A 32 -1.89 -17.19 9.68
C MET A 32 -2.35 -17.90 10.95
N LYS A 33 -2.01 -19.18 11.10
CA LYS A 33 -2.39 -19.98 12.28
C LYS A 33 -1.70 -19.48 13.55
N ARG A 34 -0.40 -19.18 13.49
CA ARG A 34 0.39 -18.69 14.62
C ARG A 34 -0.11 -17.35 15.13
N ASP A 35 -0.42 -16.44 14.20
CA ASP A 35 -0.70 -15.04 14.49
C ASP A 35 -2.21 -14.73 14.53
N LEU A 36 -3.07 -15.75 14.31
CA LEU A 36 -4.53 -15.65 14.25
C LEU A 36 -5.02 -14.70 13.14
N VAL A 37 -4.31 -14.64 12.03
CA VAL A 37 -4.71 -13.78 10.89
C VAL A 37 -5.90 -14.42 10.16
N PRO A 38 -7.07 -13.74 10.08
CA PRO A 38 -8.27 -14.31 9.46
C PRO A 38 -8.10 -14.54 7.96
N GLY A 39 -7.52 -13.58 7.26
CA GLY A 39 -7.36 -13.60 5.81
C GLY A 39 -6.10 -12.92 5.33
N MET A 40 -5.51 -13.48 4.27
CA MET A 40 -4.36 -12.92 3.57
C MET A 40 -4.55 -13.02 2.07
N ALA A 41 -3.93 -12.10 1.31
CA ALA A 41 -3.87 -12.15 -0.13
C ALA A 41 -2.43 -11.97 -0.62
N LEU A 42 -1.95 -12.86 -1.50
CA LEU A 42 -0.59 -12.87 -2.02
C LEU A 42 -0.58 -12.64 -3.53
N LEU A 43 0.22 -11.69 -3.98
CA LEU A 43 0.62 -11.51 -5.36
C LEU A 43 2.14 -11.65 -5.49
N VAL A 44 2.59 -12.46 -6.43
CA VAL A 44 3.99 -12.54 -6.85
C VAL A 44 4.06 -12.30 -8.35
N THR A 45 4.87 -11.33 -8.76
CA THR A 45 5.06 -11.00 -10.17
C THR A 45 6.54 -10.97 -10.54
N ARG A 46 6.80 -11.09 -11.83
CA ARG A 46 8.03 -10.66 -12.49
C ARG A 46 7.67 -9.87 -13.73
N PRO A 47 8.58 -9.09 -14.32
CA PRO A 47 8.24 -8.29 -15.50
C PRO A 47 7.50 -9.09 -16.57
N GLY A 48 6.29 -8.62 -16.92
CA GLY A 48 5.43 -9.25 -17.93
C GLY A 48 4.67 -10.51 -17.49
N GLN A 49 4.80 -10.98 -16.23
CA GLN A 49 4.12 -12.19 -15.79
C GLN A 49 3.64 -12.11 -14.33
N VAL A 50 2.39 -12.51 -14.10
CA VAL A 50 1.90 -12.89 -12.77
C VAL A 50 2.33 -14.34 -12.51
N MET A 51 3.18 -14.56 -11.51
CA MET A 51 3.66 -15.88 -11.12
C MET A 51 2.69 -16.56 -10.15
N ARG A 52 2.11 -15.75 -9.25
CA ARG A 52 1.14 -16.23 -8.26
C ARG A 52 0.17 -15.13 -7.89
N ARG A 53 -1.08 -15.52 -7.67
CA ARG A 53 -2.16 -14.67 -7.16
C ARG A 53 -3.12 -15.54 -6.38
N SER A 54 -3.10 -15.45 -5.07
CA SER A 54 -3.80 -16.39 -4.18
C SER A 54 -4.42 -15.66 -2.99
N GLY A 55 -5.65 -16.05 -2.64
CA GLY A 55 -6.29 -15.69 -1.38
C GLY A 55 -6.23 -16.84 -0.38
N TYR A 56 -6.15 -16.51 0.90
CA TYR A 56 -6.07 -17.45 2.02
C TYR A 56 -7.02 -17.02 3.13
N GLY A 57 -7.74 -17.97 3.72
CA GLY A 57 -8.63 -17.70 4.85
C GLY A 57 -9.86 -16.88 4.47
N LEU A 58 -10.30 -16.00 5.36
CA LEU A 58 -11.57 -15.29 5.31
C LEU A 58 -11.40 -13.78 5.19
N ALA A 59 -12.08 -13.21 4.21
CA ALA A 59 -12.24 -11.76 4.04
C ALA A 59 -13.25 -11.20 5.07
N ASP A 60 -14.28 -11.99 5.39
CA ASP A 60 -15.28 -11.70 6.41
C ASP A 60 -15.49 -12.96 7.26
N VAL A 61 -15.15 -12.87 8.55
CA VAL A 61 -15.23 -13.98 9.48
C VAL A 61 -16.68 -14.28 9.87
N GLU A 62 -17.51 -13.25 10.04
CA GLU A 62 -18.91 -13.40 10.45
C GLU A 62 -19.73 -14.11 9.39
N HIS A 63 -19.54 -13.72 8.12
CA HIS A 63 -20.25 -14.30 6.97
C HIS A 63 -19.50 -15.44 6.28
N ARG A 64 -18.29 -15.77 6.79
CA ARG A 64 -17.42 -16.83 6.23
C ARG A 64 -17.09 -16.62 4.75
N VAL A 65 -16.90 -15.37 4.34
CA VAL A 65 -16.54 -15.04 2.96
C VAL A 65 -15.05 -15.34 2.76
N PRO A 66 -14.66 -16.18 1.80
CA PRO A 66 -13.26 -16.48 1.55
C PRO A 66 -12.53 -15.29 0.92
N VAL A 67 -11.23 -15.19 1.16
CA VAL A 67 -10.35 -14.28 0.42
C VAL A 67 -10.14 -14.83 -0.99
N THR A 68 -10.32 -13.97 -1.98
CA THR A 68 -10.07 -14.24 -3.40
C THR A 68 -9.10 -13.21 -3.99
N ALA A 69 -8.75 -13.34 -5.27
CA ALA A 69 -7.96 -12.34 -5.98
C ALA A 69 -8.65 -10.97 -6.11
N ASP A 70 -9.98 -10.98 -6.09
CA ASP A 70 -10.81 -9.78 -6.22
C ASP A 70 -11.10 -9.11 -4.87
N THR A 71 -10.77 -9.79 -3.77
CA THR A 71 -10.98 -9.24 -2.43
C THR A 71 -10.22 -7.93 -2.26
N MET A 72 -10.94 -6.90 -1.83
CA MET A 72 -10.40 -5.56 -1.66
C MET A 72 -9.93 -5.36 -0.22
N PHE A 73 -8.63 -5.13 -0.06
CA PHE A 73 -7.99 -4.80 1.20
C PHE A 73 -7.69 -3.31 1.27
N GLN A 74 -7.67 -2.76 2.47
CA GLN A 74 -7.14 -1.42 2.68
C GLN A 74 -5.62 -1.44 2.52
N SER A 75 -5.11 -0.46 1.77
CA SER A 75 -3.67 -0.38 1.44
C SER A 75 -2.80 0.07 2.61
N GLY A 76 -3.38 0.82 3.54
CA GLY A 76 -2.57 1.58 4.48
C GLY A 76 -1.55 2.44 3.73
N SER A 77 -0.39 2.66 4.31
CA SER A 77 0.64 3.53 3.74
C SER A 77 1.15 3.13 2.36
N LEU A 78 0.90 1.89 1.88
CA LEU A 78 1.19 1.56 0.47
C LEU A 78 0.44 2.48 -0.51
N GLY A 79 -0.67 3.07 -0.10
CA GLY A 79 -1.42 4.06 -0.88
C GLY A 79 -0.66 5.36 -1.16
N LYS A 80 0.39 5.66 -0.38
CA LYS A 80 1.26 6.83 -0.61
C LYS A 80 1.92 6.81 -1.99
N GLN A 81 2.15 5.63 -2.56
CA GLN A 81 2.67 5.49 -3.93
C GLN A 81 1.77 6.20 -4.95
N PHE A 82 0.44 6.09 -4.79
CA PHE A 82 -0.52 6.72 -5.70
C PHE A 82 -0.62 8.23 -5.49
N THR A 83 -0.47 8.70 -4.26
CA THR A 83 -0.40 10.14 -3.95
C THR A 83 0.85 10.77 -4.56
N ALA A 84 2.01 10.15 -4.36
CA ALA A 84 3.27 10.60 -4.96
C ALA A 84 3.18 10.59 -6.50
N ALA A 85 2.62 9.53 -7.10
CA ALA A 85 2.40 9.45 -8.54
C ALA A 85 1.44 10.55 -9.05
N ALA A 86 0.39 10.88 -8.29
CA ALA A 86 -0.54 11.96 -8.63
C ALA A 86 0.16 13.33 -8.64
N VAL A 87 1.01 13.59 -7.64
CA VAL A 87 1.80 14.83 -7.58
C VAL A 87 2.79 14.90 -8.75
N LEU A 88 3.51 13.80 -9.04
CA LEU A 88 4.43 13.74 -10.18
C LEU A 88 3.71 13.93 -11.52
N LEU A 89 2.51 13.37 -11.67
CA LEU A 89 1.70 13.58 -12.88
C LEU A 89 1.27 15.05 -13.03
N LEU A 90 0.96 15.73 -11.94
CA LEU A 90 0.69 17.18 -11.96
C LEU A 90 1.95 17.99 -12.31
N GLU A 91 3.12 17.58 -11.84
CA GLU A 91 4.40 18.18 -12.22
C GLU A 91 4.67 18.03 -13.73
N GLU A 92 4.53 16.83 -14.29
CA GLU A 92 4.71 16.59 -15.73
C GLU A 92 3.75 17.41 -16.59
N ARG A 93 2.58 17.72 -16.06
CA ARG A 93 1.58 18.60 -16.71
C ARG A 93 1.83 20.08 -16.47
N GLY A 94 2.91 20.44 -15.81
CA GLY A 94 3.27 21.83 -15.51
C GLY A 94 2.31 22.55 -14.55
N ARG A 95 1.52 21.80 -13.77
CA ARG A 95 0.54 22.35 -12.81
C ARG A 95 1.17 22.69 -11.46
N LEU A 96 2.29 22.07 -11.13
CA LEU A 96 3.14 22.35 -9.97
C LEU A 96 4.59 22.02 -10.31
N ARG A 97 5.52 22.36 -9.41
CA ARG A 97 6.90 21.87 -9.41
C ARG A 97 7.20 21.30 -8.02
N LEU A 98 7.95 20.21 -7.95
CA LEU A 98 8.32 19.61 -6.66
C LEU A 98 9.09 20.59 -5.76
N ASP A 99 9.88 21.48 -6.34
CA ASP A 99 10.68 22.45 -5.60
C ASP A 99 9.96 23.78 -5.35
N ASP A 100 8.69 23.91 -5.77
CA ASP A 100 7.87 25.05 -5.38
C ASP A 100 7.53 24.98 -3.89
N PRO A 101 7.53 26.12 -3.17
CA PRO A 101 7.02 26.17 -1.81
C PRO A 101 5.51 25.89 -1.79
N ILE A 102 5.05 25.14 -0.80
CA ILE A 102 3.62 24.80 -0.67
C ILE A 102 2.74 26.03 -0.49
N SER A 103 3.30 27.13 0.02
CA SER A 103 2.61 28.42 0.16
C SER A 103 2.12 29.01 -1.17
N ARG A 104 2.64 28.56 -2.31
CA ARG A 104 2.13 28.91 -3.63
C ARG A 104 0.75 28.33 -3.91
N TYR A 105 0.41 27.22 -3.29
CA TYR A 105 -0.80 26.44 -3.54
C TYR A 105 -1.78 26.44 -2.36
N LEU A 106 -1.26 26.65 -1.15
CA LEU A 106 -2.02 26.66 0.09
C LEU A 106 -1.93 28.06 0.74
N PRO A 107 -3.03 28.79 0.84
CA PRO A 107 -3.04 30.10 1.50
C PRO A 107 -3.00 29.97 3.03
N ASN A 108 -2.68 31.06 3.70
CA ASN A 108 -2.77 31.22 5.16
C ASN A 108 -1.92 30.21 5.97
N LEU A 109 -0.75 29.84 5.45
CA LEU A 109 0.19 28.97 6.16
C LEU A 109 0.94 29.75 7.26
N PRO A 110 1.32 29.08 8.37
CA PRO A 110 2.23 29.68 9.34
C PRO A 110 3.56 30.09 8.69
N PRO A 111 4.23 31.14 9.17
CA PRO A 111 5.49 31.60 8.57
C PRO A 111 6.55 30.49 8.44
N GLY A 112 6.65 29.58 9.42
CA GLY A 112 7.60 28.44 9.37
C GLY A 112 7.28 27.43 8.28
N TRP A 113 6.04 27.35 7.79
CA TRP A 113 5.63 26.43 6.73
C TRP A 113 5.83 27.04 5.34
N ALA A 114 5.93 28.37 5.23
CA ALA A 114 6.02 29.04 3.94
C ALA A 114 7.15 28.53 3.01
N PRO A 115 8.35 28.17 3.51
CA PRO A 115 9.44 27.65 2.68
C PRO A 115 9.38 26.14 2.40
N ILE A 116 8.47 25.39 3.05
CA ILE A 116 8.35 23.93 2.83
C ILE A 116 7.99 23.68 1.36
N THR A 117 8.74 22.79 0.70
CA THR A 117 8.49 22.44 -0.70
C THR A 117 7.57 21.23 -0.83
N VAL A 118 6.93 21.08 -1.99
CA VAL A 118 6.12 19.89 -2.34
C VAL A 118 6.98 18.63 -2.22
N ARG A 119 8.25 18.69 -2.65
CA ARG A 119 9.23 17.59 -2.51
C ARG A 119 9.40 17.17 -1.06
N GLN A 120 9.51 18.12 -0.15
CA GLN A 120 9.72 17.83 1.28
C GLN A 120 8.50 17.18 1.94
N LEU A 121 7.30 17.39 1.44
CA LEU A 121 6.12 16.62 1.88
C LEU A 121 6.26 15.14 1.48
N LEU A 122 6.58 14.85 0.21
CA LEU A 122 6.68 13.49 -0.30
C LEU A 122 7.89 12.73 0.25
N SER A 123 8.96 13.45 0.55
CA SER A 123 10.23 12.87 1.04
C SER A 123 10.30 12.72 2.55
N HIS A 124 9.23 13.02 3.28
CA HIS A 124 9.21 12.95 4.75
C HIS A 124 10.27 13.84 5.43
N THR A 125 10.60 14.98 4.79
CA THR A 125 11.61 15.93 5.27
C THR A 125 11.06 17.32 5.57
N SER A 126 9.72 17.46 5.61
CA SER A 126 9.07 18.75 5.82
C SER A 126 9.24 19.33 7.23
N GLY A 127 9.49 18.49 8.23
CA GLY A 127 9.52 18.88 9.65
C GLY A 127 8.14 19.13 10.25
N ILE A 128 7.05 18.96 9.49
CA ILE A 128 5.68 19.08 9.99
C ILE A 128 5.44 17.99 11.03
N HIS A 129 4.79 18.36 12.15
CA HIS A 129 4.40 17.43 13.19
C HIS A 129 3.53 16.31 12.61
N ASP A 130 3.81 15.06 12.95
CA ASP A 130 3.07 13.94 12.37
C ASP A 130 1.74 13.71 13.08
N SER A 131 0.77 13.19 12.33
CA SER A 131 -0.58 12.89 12.82
C SER A 131 -0.64 11.74 13.82
N GLU A 132 0.42 10.93 13.92
CA GLU A 132 0.54 9.78 14.82
C GLU A 132 1.77 9.89 15.75
N GLU A 133 2.25 11.11 16.01
CA GLU A 133 3.47 11.31 16.80
C GLU A 133 3.22 11.11 18.30
N ASP A 134 4.27 10.64 19.01
CA ASP A 134 4.27 10.42 20.46
C ASP A 134 3.22 9.43 20.98
N GLY A 135 2.73 8.52 20.11
CA GLY A 135 1.74 7.50 20.50
C GLY A 135 0.33 8.05 20.73
N GLY A 136 0.10 9.31 20.32
CA GLY A 136 -1.20 9.96 20.32
C GLY A 136 -1.66 10.26 18.89
N GLU A 137 -2.99 10.24 18.70
CA GLU A 137 -3.59 10.68 17.45
C GLU A 137 -3.87 12.19 17.51
N VAL A 138 -3.32 12.94 16.57
CA VAL A 138 -3.57 14.39 16.43
C VAL A 138 -5.03 14.66 16.02
N PHE A 139 -5.64 13.70 15.30
CA PHE A 139 -7.04 13.76 14.90
C PHE A 139 -7.90 12.86 15.77
N ASP A 140 -9.11 13.32 16.10
CA ASP A 140 -10.17 12.45 16.62
C ASP A 140 -10.67 11.56 15.48
N LEU A 141 -10.44 10.25 15.58
CA LEU A 141 -10.77 9.28 14.51
C LEU A 141 -12.26 9.24 14.16
N HIS A 142 -13.14 9.64 15.09
CA HIS A 142 -14.60 9.62 14.87
C HIS A 142 -15.17 10.96 14.40
N ARG A 143 -14.35 12.01 14.37
CA ARG A 143 -14.76 13.34 13.92
C ARG A 143 -14.57 13.49 12.41
N GLU A 144 -15.56 14.09 11.72
CA GLU A 144 -15.41 14.52 10.33
C GLU A 144 -14.64 15.83 10.24
N TYR A 145 -13.77 15.93 9.26
CA TYR A 145 -12.93 17.09 8.96
C TYR A 145 -13.04 17.49 7.49
N THR A 146 -13.08 18.78 7.24
CA THR A 146 -12.79 19.35 5.92
C THR A 146 -11.27 19.42 5.72
N ASP A 147 -10.82 19.56 4.47
CA ASP A 147 -9.40 19.79 4.13
C ASP A 147 -8.80 20.96 4.92
N ASP A 148 -9.58 22.06 5.07
CA ASP A 148 -9.14 23.26 5.82
C ASP A 148 -9.04 22.98 7.33
N GLU A 149 -9.92 22.17 7.90
CA GLU A 149 -9.82 21.75 9.30
C GLU A 149 -8.64 20.82 9.54
N LEU A 150 -8.37 19.86 8.64
CA LEU A 150 -7.17 19.01 8.72
C LEU A 150 -5.90 19.88 8.70
N LEU A 151 -5.79 20.82 7.76
CA LEU A 151 -4.67 21.76 7.71
C LEU A 151 -4.56 22.59 8.99
N LYS A 152 -5.69 23.11 9.50
CA LYS A 152 -5.70 23.93 10.72
C LYS A 152 -5.25 23.15 11.95
N VAL A 153 -5.64 21.88 12.08
CA VAL A 153 -5.19 21.03 13.17
C VAL A 153 -3.68 20.83 13.09
N LEU A 154 -3.14 20.46 11.92
CA LEU A 154 -1.69 20.26 11.74
C LEU A 154 -0.90 21.54 11.97
N GLN A 155 -1.43 22.70 11.56
CA GLN A 155 -0.81 24.02 11.75
C GLN A 155 -0.78 24.48 13.21
N SER A 156 -1.55 23.86 14.11
CA SER A 156 -1.52 24.18 15.54
C SER A 156 -0.28 23.66 16.27
N TYR A 157 0.47 22.77 15.62
CA TYR A 157 1.72 22.23 16.15
C TYR A 157 2.93 22.95 15.54
N PRO A 158 4.01 23.16 16.33
CA PRO A 158 5.26 23.67 15.79
C PRO A 158 5.90 22.65 14.84
N LEU A 159 6.81 23.13 14.00
CA LEU A 159 7.69 22.21 13.26
C LEU A 159 8.63 21.47 14.23
N ASN A 160 8.80 20.18 14.02
CA ASN A 160 9.71 19.34 14.81
C ASN A 160 11.19 19.66 14.52
N TYR A 161 11.48 20.09 13.27
CA TYR A 161 12.81 20.49 12.81
C TYR A 161 12.69 21.37 11.55
N ALA A 162 13.81 21.97 11.15
CA ALA A 162 13.83 22.79 9.95
C ALA A 162 13.57 21.95 8.68
N PRO A 163 12.79 22.45 7.73
CA PRO A 163 12.49 21.74 6.48
C PRO A 163 13.78 21.33 5.75
N GLY A 164 13.86 20.05 5.39
CA GLY A 164 15.02 19.45 4.72
C GLY A 164 16.17 19.04 5.63
N ALA A 165 16.11 19.31 6.95
CA ALA A 165 17.21 19.01 7.87
C ALA A 165 17.43 17.50 8.04
N ARG A 166 16.37 16.75 8.28
CA ARG A 166 16.43 15.29 8.50
C ARG A 166 15.22 14.60 7.92
N TRP A 167 15.30 13.28 7.82
CA TRP A 167 14.19 12.41 7.47
C TRP A 167 13.43 11.97 8.73
N LYS A 168 12.13 12.02 8.69
CA LYS A 168 11.23 11.41 9.68
C LYS A 168 9.91 11.10 8.99
N TYR A 169 9.49 9.83 9.00
CA TYR A 169 8.22 9.43 8.42
C TYR A 169 7.08 10.34 8.84
N SER A 170 6.20 10.71 7.90
CA SER A 170 5.11 11.64 8.17
C SER A 170 3.87 11.34 7.31
N ASN A 171 2.78 10.94 7.98
CA ASN A 171 1.45 10.89 7.40
C ASN A 171 0.94 12.29 7.07
N SER A 172 1.21 13.26 7.96
CA SER A 172 0.82 14.66 7.77
C SER A 172 1.30 15.26 6.45
N GLY A 173 2.54 14.94 6.05
CA GLY A 173 3.07 15.35 4.75
C GLY A 173 2.23 14.84 3.58
N TYR A 174 1.77 13.61 3.64
CA TYR A 174 0.96 13.00 2.60
C TYR A 174 -0.52 13.39 2.66
N ILE A 175 -1.07 13.66 3.85
CA ILE A 175 -2.39 14.30 3.99
C ILE A 175 -2.38 15.63 3.24
N ILE A 176 -1.37 16.46 3.48
CA ILE A 176 -1.22 17.76 2.81
C ILE A 176 -0.99 17.59 1.30
N ALA A 177 -0.22 16.58 0.87
CA ALA A 177 -0.04 16.28 -0.55
C ALA A 177 -1.37 15.91 -1.24
N GLY A 178 -2.24 15.14 -0.58
CA GLY A 178 -3.60 14.85 -1.06
C GLY A 178 -4.45 16.12 -1.20
N ILE A 179 -4.38 17.00 -0.20
CA ILE A 179 -5.05 18.33 -0.25
C ILE A 179 -4.50 19.17 -1.40
N LEU A 180 -3.19 19.18 -1.63
CA LEU A 180 -2.59 19.85 -2.79
C LEU A 180 -3.14 19.33 -4.12
N VAL A 181 -3.26 18.00 -4.27
CA VAL A 181 -3.84 17.39 -5.47
C VAL A 181 -5.28 17.89 -5.65
N THR A 182 -6.11 17.88 -4.60
CA THR A 182 -7.49 18.42 -4.63
C THR A 182 -7.52 19.88 -5.11
N ARG A 183 -6.70 20.73 -4.51
CA ARG A 183 -6.65 22.17 -4.81
C ARG A 183 -6.19 22.46 -6.24
N ILE A 184 -5.12 21.81 -6.67
CA ILE A 184 -4.53 22.05 -8.00
C ILE A 184 -5.40 21.46 -9.10
N ALA A 185 -6.00 20.28 -8.87
CA ALA A 185 -6.89 19.64 -9.82
C ALA A 185 -8.28 20.29 -9.88
N GLY A 186 -8.70 21.03 -8.83
CA GLY A 186 -10.03 21.62 -8.71
C GLY A 186 -11.15 20.58 -8.51
N ARG A 187 -10.81 19.40 -8.00
CA ARG A 187 -11.73 18.29 -7.71
C ARG A 187 -11.17 17.38 -6.62
N PHE A 188 -12.03 16.59 -6.01
CA PHE A 188 -11.66 15.66 -4.95
C PHE A 188 -10.49 14.75 -5.35
N TYR A 189 -9.55 14.58 -4.43
CA TYR A 189 -8.35 13.75 -4.59
C TYR A 189 -8.65 12.34 -5.15
N GLY A 190 -9.64 11.65 -4.57
CA GLY A 190 -10.03 10.30 -5.02
C GLY A 190 -10.57 10.26 -6.45
N ASP A 191 -11.28 11.32 -6.90
CA ASP A 191 -11.74 11.43 -8.28
C ASP A 191 -10.58 11.67 -9.24
N PHE A 192 -9.57 12.42 -8.79
CA PHE A 192 -8.33 12.60 -9.55
C PHE A 192 -7.62 11.27 -9.72
N LEU A 193 -7.38 10.52 -8.64
CA LEU A 193 -6.77 9.19 -8.71
C LEU A 193 -7.53 8.26 -9.66
N ARG A 194 -8.85 8.20 -9.52
CA ARG A 194 -9.69 7.33 -10.32
C ARG A 194 -9.57 7.62 -11.82
N SER A 195 -9.64 8.89 -12.22
CA SER A 195 -9.64 9.26 -13.64
C SER A 195 -8.27 9.31 -14.28
N GLU A 196 -7.24 9.74 -13.51
CA GLU A 196 -5.91 10.02 -14.04
C GLU A 196 -4.92 8.87 -13.83
N LEU A 197 -5.14 8.01 -12.81
CA LEU A 197 -4.26 6.87 -12.51
C LEU A 197 -4.98 5.54 -12.71
N PHE A 198 -6.07 5.30 -11.96
CA PHE A 198 -6.64 3.96 -11.89
C PHE A 198 -7.25 3.51 -13.22
N ARG A 199 -8.10 4.31 -13.84
CA ARG A 199 -8.72 3.96 -15.14
C ARG A 199 -7.69 3.78 -16.26
N PRO A 200 -6.72 4.70 -16.47
CA PRO A 200 -5.70 4.54 -17.52
C PRO A 200 -4.84 3.29 -17.33
N LEU A 201 -4.60 2.87 -16.09
CA LEU A 201 -3.81 1.68 -15.77
C LEU A 201 -4.63 0.39 -15.72
N GLY A 202 -5.96 0.46 -15.87
CA GLY A 202 -6.83 -0.71 -15.80
C GLY A 202 -7.09 -1.22 -14.38
N MET A 203 -6.82 -0.41 -13.36
CA MET A 203 -7.12 -0.68 -11.94
C MET A 203 -8.62 -0.47 -11.71
N ARG A 204 -9.39 -1.54 -11.86
CA ARG A 204 -10.85 -1.46 -11.99
C ARG A 204 -11.58 -1.31 -10.66
N THR A 205 -11.01 -1.85 -9.59
CA THR A 205 -11.62 -1.87 -8.26
C THR A 205 -11.00 -0.83 -7.33
N ALA A 206 -9.80 -0.32 -7.65
CA ALA A 206 -9.09 0.69 -6.87
C ALA A 206 -9.94 1.94 -6.59
N ARG A 207 -10.06 2.29 -5.32
CA ARG A 207 -10.88 3.41 -4.86
C ARG A 207 -10.50 3.90 -3.48
N ILE A 208 -10.95 5.10 -3.15
CA ILE A 208 -10.89 5.64 -1.77
C ILE A 208 -11.76 4.76 -0.86
N ILE A 209 -11.32 4.60 0.39
CA ILE A 209 -12.10 3.95 1.44
C ILE A 209 -13.42 4.73 1.65
N SER A 210 -14.52 3.99 1.74
CA SER A 210 -15.83 4.56 2.01
C SER A 210 -16.59 3.66 2.99
N ASN A 211 -17.12 4.27 4.04
CA ASN A 211 -17.97 3.55 5.01
C ASN A 211 -19.43 3.50 4.57
N THR A 212 -19.84 4.33 3.61
CA THR A 212 -21.23 4.46 3.15
C THR A 212 -21.52 3.73 1.85
N ASP A 213 -20.50 3.50 1.00
CA ASP A 213 -20.68 2.82 -0.27
C ASP A 213 -20.85 1.30 -0.06
N ILE A 214 -21.67 0.69 -0.91
CA ILE A 214 -21.70 -0.76 -1.07
C ILE A 214 -20.52 -1.13 -1.96
N ILE A 215 -19.52 -1.80 -1.37
CA ILE A 215 -18.29 -2.19 -2.05
C ILE A 215 -18.30 -3.73 -2.15
N PRO A 216 -18.45 -4.29 -3.37
CA PRO A 216 -18.32 -5.73 -3.57
C PRO A 216 -16.93 -6.22 -3.13
N ASP A 217 -16.86 -7.46 -2.64
CA ASP A 217 -15.62 -8.15 -2.27
C ASP A 217 -14.75 -7.42 -1.23
N ARG A 218 -15.34 -6.49 -0.45
CA ARG A 218 -14.65 -5.76 0.60
C ARG A 218 -14.31 -6.68 1.76
N ALA A 219 -13.02 -6.77 2.12
CA ALA A 219 -12.60 -7.40 3.35
C ALA A 219 -12.98 -6.57 4.59
N MET A 220 -13.26 -7.25 5.70
CA MET A 220 -13.39 -6.65 7.03
C MET A 220 -12.04 -6.62 7.72
N GLY A 221 -11.74 -5.53 8.45
CA GLY A 221 -10.53 -5.38 9.26
C GLY A 221 -10.76 -5.90 10.68
N TYR A 222 -9.74 -6.52 11.25
CA TYR A 222 -9.80 -7.15 12.57
C TYR A 222 -8.67 -6.67 13.47
N VAL A 223 -8.92 -6.74 14.77
CA VAL A 223 -7.93 -6.53 15.82
C VAL A 223 -7.89 -7.75 16.74
N ARG A 224 -6.69 -8.11 17.22
CA ARG A 224 -6.51 -9.20 18.18
C ARG A 224 -6.45 -8.67 19.60
N GLU A 225 -7.29 -9.23 20.46
CA GLU A 225 -7.29 -9.02 21.89
C GLU A 225 -7.03 -10.36 22.62
N GLY A 226 -5.81 -10.56 23.09
CA GLY A 226 -5.37 -11.84 23.64
C GLY A 226 -5.44 -12.98 22.61
N SER A 227 -6.28 -13.99 22.85
CA SER A 227 -6.50 -15.14 21.95
C SER A 227 -7.73 -15.00 21.05
N LYS A 228 -8.39 -13.84 21.05
CA LYS A 228 -9.60 -13.59 20.27
C LYS A 228 -9.36 -12.49 19.25
N ILE A 229 -10.09 -12.55 18.15
CA ILE A 229 -10.19 -11.46 17.18
C ILE A 229 -11.53 -10.74 17.36
N ARG A 230 -11.52 -9.44 17.06
CA ARG A 230 -12.70 -8.56 17.04
C ARG A 230 -12.71 -7.74 15.77
N ASN A 231 -13.86 -7.21 15.41
CA ASN A 231 -13.94 -6.21 14.35
C ASN A 231 -13.17 -4.96 14.77
N GLN A 232 -12.41 -4.40 13.84
CA GLN A 232 -11.74 -3.13 14.03
C GLN A 232 -12.78 -2.01 14.03
N ASP A 233 -12.59 -1.03 14.90
CA ASP A 233 -13.40 0.18 14.92
C ASP A 233 -13.17 1.05 13.68
N PHE A 234 -14.10 1.94 13.37
CA PHE A 234 -14.07 2.74 12.14
C PHE A 234 -13.48 4.13 12.39
N ALA A 235 -12.69 4.61 11.42
CA ALA A 235 -12.36 6.02 11.30
C ALA A 235 -13.46 6.77 10.53
N SER A 236 -13.53 8.10 10.72
CA SER A 236 -14.44 8.97 9.99
C SER A 236 -14.23 8.91 8.48
N ALA A 237 -15.25 9.26 7.70
CA ALA A 237 -15.16 9.23 6.25
C ALA A 237 -14.08 10.21 5.73
N SER A 238 -13.88 11.33 6.38
CA SER A 238 -12.86 12.32 6.01
C SER A 238 -11.44 11.79 6.20
N LEU A 239 -11.15 11.10 7.32
CA LEU A 239 -9.84 10.48 7.59
C LEU A 239 -9.61 9.24 6.71
N ASN A 240 -10.67 8.59 6.26
CA ASN A 240 -10.61 7.51 5.26
C ASN A 240 -10.48 8.01 3.81
N ALA A 241 -10.31 9.32 3.59
CA ALA A 241 -10.21 9.92 2.25
C ALA A 241 -8.94 10.76 2.04
N THR A 242 -7.97 10.63 2.94
CA THR A 242 -6.71 11.39 2.94
C THR A 242 -5.65 10.79 2.02
N GLY A 243 -4.63 11.58 1.67
CA GLY A 243 -3.57 11.18 0.74
C GLY A 243 -2.50 10.26 1.32
N ASP A 244 -2.54 9.94 2.60
CA ASP A 244 -1.52 9.16 3.30
C ASP A 244 -1.70 7.63 3.21
N GLY A 245 -2.78 7.15 2.50
CA GLY A 245 -2.90 5.73 2.23
C GLY A 245 -4.32 5.15 2.23
N SER A 246 -5.33 5.98 2.24
CA SER A 246 -6.74 5.58 2.42
C SER A 246 -7.39 4.99 1.16
N LEU A 247 -6.88 3.83 0.69
CA LEU A 247 -7.37 3.17 -0.53
C LEU A 247 -7.80 1.73 -0.27
N TYR A 248 -8.82 1.27 -1.02
CA TYR A 248 -9.09 -0.14 -1.27
C TYR A 248 -8.46 -0.57 -2.59
N LEU A 249 -7.79 -1.74 -2.58
CA LEU A 249 -7.13 -2.35 -3.73
C LEU A 249 -7.28 -3.87 -3.68
N SER A 250 -7.53 -4.48 -4.85
CA SER A 250 -7.48 -5.93 -5.05
C SER A 250 -6.09 -6.36 -5.55
N LEU A 251 -5.83 -7.68 -5.59
CA LEU A 251 -4.59 -8.19 -6.20
C LEU A 251 -4.50 -7.88 -7.70
N GLU A 252 -5.65 -7.73 -8.39
CA GLU A 252 -5.69 -7.29 -9.79
C GLU A 252 -5.17 -5.84 -9.93
N ASP A 253 -5.61 -4.94 -9.04
CA ASP A 253 -5.16 -3.56 -9.06
C ASP A 253 -3.65 -3.47 -8.78
N TRP A 254 -3.15 -4.22 -7.79
CA TRP A 254 -1.72 -4.30 -7.52
C TRP A 254 -0.93 -4.86 -8.71
N SER A 255 -1.46 -5.89 -9.39
CA SER A 255 -0.85 -6.43 -10.61
C SER A 255 -0.76 -5.37 -11.71
N ALA A 256 -1.82 -4.59 -11.91
CA ALA A 256 -1.85 -3.50 -12.89
C ALA A 256 -0.84 -2.39 -12.54
N TRP A 257 -0.74 -2.02 -11.25
CA TRP A 257 0.22 -1.02 -10.77
C TRP A 257 1.67 -1.46 -10.97
N ILE A 258 2.01 -2.70 -10.57
CA ILE A 258 3.36 -3.25 -10.75
C ILE A 258 3.70 -3.34 -12.25
N ALA A 259 2.76 -3.78 -13.08
CA ALA A 259 2.96 -3.83 -14.53
C ALA A 259 3.13 -2.43 -15.14
N ALA A 260 2.51 -1.39 -14.58
CA ALA A 260 2.74 0.00 -14.99
C ALA A 260 4.15 0.47 -14.61
N MET A 261 4.61 0.13 -13.41
CA MET A 261 5.98 0.40 -12.95
C MET A 261 7.01 -0.27 -13.85
N ASP A 262 6.83 -1.56 -14.16
CA ASP A 262 7.75 -2.32 -15.03
C ASP A 262 7.85 -1.73 -16.45
N ARG A 263 6.73 -1.28 -17.00
CA ARG A 263 6.65 -0.69 -18.34
C ARG A 263 6.90 0.81 -18.35
N ARG A 264 7.06 1.43 -17.17
CA ARG A 264 7.12 2.89 -16.99
C ARG A 264 5.95 3.60 -17.69
N ALA A 265 4.75 3.02 -17.53
CA ALA A 265 3.53 3.57 -18.10
C ALA A 265 3.00 4.72 -17.24
N LEU A 266 2.23 5.62 -17.81
CA LEU A 266 1.59 6.77 -17.20
C LEU A 266 2.54 7.93 -16.87
N LEU A 267 3.62 7.65 -16.15
CA LEU A 267 4.65 8.62 -15.78
C LEU A 267 5.89 8.46 -16.64
N SER A 268 6.65 9.52 -16.80
CA SER A 268 7.95 9.49 -17.47
C SER A 268 8.94 8.58 -16.70
N PRO A 269 9.97 8.05 -17.39
CA PRO A 269 11.03 7.30 -16.73
C PRO A 269 11.70 8.06 -15.57
N ALA A 270 11.81 9.38 -15.68
CA ALA A 270 12.38 10.23 -14.65
C ALA A 270 11.48 10.29 -13.39
N SER A 271 10.16 10.44 -13.57
CA SER A 271 9.21 10.45 -12.46
C SER A 271 9.14 9.08 -11.76
N TRP A 272 9.15 7.97 -12.51
CA TRP A 272 9.24 6.64 -11.93
C TRP A 272 10.51 6.44 -11.10
N ALA A 273 11.65 6.97 -11.57
CA ALA A 273 12.90 6.90 -10.82
C ALA A 273 12.84 7.73 -9.52
N GLN A 274 12.16 8.87 -9.53
CA GLN A 274 12.01 9.71 -8.33
C GLN A 274 11.24 9.02 -7.18
N LEU A 275 10.27 8.13 -7.50
CA LEU A 275 9.50 7.43 -6.46
C LEU A 275 10.39 6.59 -5.54
N ALA A 276 11.43 5.96 -6.09
CA ALA A 276 12.34 5.09 -5.35
C ALA A 276 13.73 5.71 -5.11
N ALA A 277 13.99 6.94 -5.57
CA ALA A 277 15.28 7.58 -5.38
C ALA A 277 15.57 7.84 -3.90
N ARG A 278 16.77 7.50 -3.44
CA ARG A 278 17.23 7.81 -2.08
C ARG A 278 17.22 9.32 -1.84
N ILE A 279 16.76 9.73 -0.68
CA ILE A 279 16.64 11.12 -0.29
C ILE A 279 17.95 11.56 0.37
N THR A 280 18.32 12.82 0.11
CA THR A 280 19.44 13.48 0.79
C THR A 280 18.90 14.56 1.71
N THR A 281 19.34 14.56 2.96
CA THR A 281 19.01 15.57 3.97
C THR A 281 20.23 16.41 4.35
N GLY A 282 19.98 17.54 5.03
CA GLY A 282 21.06 18.43 5.45
C GLY A 282 21.93 17.85 6.59
N GLU A 283 21.33 17.07 7.49
CA GLU A 283 22.01 16.55 8.69
C GLU A 283 22.52 15.10 8.49
N GLU A 284 21.78 14.26 7.75
CA GLU A 284 22.04 12.82 7.65
C GLU A 284 22.74 12.41 6.34
N GLY A 285 22.79 13.33 5.35
CA GLY A 285 23.28 13.01 4.02
C GLY A 285 22.30 12.11 3.24
N VAL A 286 22.83 11.14 2.49
CA VAL A 286 22.02 10.19 1.73
C VAL A 286 21.41 9.17 2.68
N THR A 287 20.08 9.05 2.65
CA THR A 287 19.31 8.10 3.46
C THR A 287 18.97 6.84 2.68
N ASP A 288 18.49 5.81 3.37
CA ASP A 288 17.93 4.60 2.75
C ASP A 288 16.44 4.72 2.44
N HIS A 289 15.89 5.93 2.42
CA HIS A 289 14.49 6.22 2.19
C HIS A 289 14.26 6.95 0.87
N GLY A 290 13.15 6.62 0.20
CA GLY A 290 12.59 7.31 -0.96
C GLY A 290 11.30 8.05 -0.60
N PHE A 291 10.47 8.41 -1.62
CA PHE A 291 9.16 9.02 -1.35
C PHE A 291 8.20 8.00 -0.70
N CYS A 292 8.19 6.79 -1.22
CA CYS A 292 7.32 5.69 -0.76
C CYS A 292 7.98 4.33 -1.01
N TRP A 293 9.31 4.28 -0.92
CA TRP A 293 10.13 3.10 -0.99
C TRP A 293 11.32 3.26 -0.06
N ASP A 294 11.56 2.25 0.74
CA ASP A 294 12.76 2.12 1.56
C ASP A 294 13.73 1.15 0.90
N HIS A 295 15.01 1.37 1.08
CA HIS A 295 16.06 0.54 0.57
C HIS A 295 16.64 -0.31 1.69
N THR A 296 16.65 -1.61 1.50
CA THR A 296 17.20 -2.57 2.47
C THR A 296 18.04 -3.62 1.78
N ARG A 297 18.61 -4.52 2.56
CA ARG A 297 19.35 -5.69 2.05
C ARG A 297 18.76 -6.97 2.61
N LEU A 298 18.52 -7.93 1.72
CA LEU A 298 18.07 -9.28 2.05
C LEU A 298 19.05 -10.28 1.45
N ASN A 299 19.72 -11.08 2.29
CA ASN A 299 20.73 -12.04 1.87
C ASN A 299 21.83 -11.42 0.95
N GLY A 300 22.23 -10.18 1.21
CA GLY A 300 23.21 -9.44 0.42
C GLY A 300 22.68 -8.75 -0.84
N HIS A 301 21.44 -9.00 -1.25
CA HIS A 301 20.78 -8.37 -2.38
C HIS A 301 20.07 -7.08 -1.96
N GLU A 302 20.11 -6.06 -2.81
CA GLU A 302 19.32 -4.85 -2.59
C GLU A 302 17.83 -5.16 -2.83
N VAL A 303 16.98 -4.66 -1.93
CA VAL A 303 15.52 -4.74 -2.01
C VAL A 303 14.98 -3.35 -1.79
N ILE A 304 13.96 -2.97 -2.55
CA ILE A 304 13.11 -1.82 -2.24
C ILE A 304 11.80 -2.34 -1.69
N GLU A 305 11.36 -1.75 -0.58
CA GLU A 305 10.21 -2.22 0.18
C GLU A 305 9.37 -1.07 0.70
N PHE A 306 8.14 -1.36 1.03
CA PHE A 306 7.28 -0.48 1.79
C PHE A 306 6.19 -1.28 2.49
N ASP A 307 5.69 -0.78 3.61
CA ASP A 307 4.61 -1.41 4.33
C ASP A 307 3.46 -0.46 4.64
N GLY A 308 2.34 -1.00 5.07
CA GLY A 308 1.15 -0.22 5.37
C GLY A 308 0.34 -0.79 6.53
N SER A 309 -0.30 0.12 7.25
CA SER A 309 -1.21 -0.18 8.35
C SER A 309 -2.38 0.79 8.31
N TRP A 310 -3.60 0.29 8.40
CA TRP A 310 -4.80 1.09 8.62
C TRP A 310 -5.99 0.21 8.99
N GLN A 311 -6.80 0.62 9.97
CA GLN A 311 -8.14 0.06 10.30
C GLN A 311 -8.24 -1.47 10.29
N GLY A 312 -7.30 -2.16 10.96
CA GLY A 312 -7.32 -3.62 11.04
C GLY A 312 -6.66 -4.32 9.85
N PHE A 313 -5.93 -3.58 9.02
CA PHE A 313 -5.20 -4.12 7.87
C PHE A 313 -3.70 -3.88 8.00
N ARG A 314 -2.93 -4.81 7.46
CA ARG A 314 -1.49 -4.71 7.25
C ARG A 314 -1.14 -5.14 5.84
N SER A 315 -0.17 -4.47 5.25
CA SER A 315 0.27 -4.75 3.89
C SER A 315 1.78 -4.64 3.77
N ALA A 316 2.37 -5.36 2.83
CA ALA A 316 3.79 -5.24 2.49
C ALA A 316 3.97 -5.36 0.98
N ILE A 317 4.91 -4.63 0.45
CA ILE A 317 5.44 -4.79 -0.90
C ILE A 317 6.97 -4.90 -0.83
N GLU A 318 7.50 -5.94 -1.45
CA GLU A 318 8.94 -6.23 -1.52
C GLU A 318 9.31 -6.40 -2.98
N ARG A 319 10.35 -5.71 -3.43
CA ARG A 319 10.78 -5.78 -4.82
C ARG A 319 12.30 -5.90 -4.95
N ASP A 320 12.74 -6.86 -5.71
CA ASP A 320 14.10 -6.89 -6.26
C ASP A 320 14.22 -5.91 -7.42
N PRO A 321 14.96 -4.79 -7.29
CA PRO A 321 15.05 -3.79 -8.34
C PRO A 321 15.82 -4.29 -9.58
N VAL A 322 16.58 -5.38 -9.47
CA VAL A 322 17.38 -5.94 -10.55
C VAL A 322 16.54 -6.86 -11.44
N SER A 323 15.89 -7.87 -10.85
CA SER A 323 15.05 -8.82 -11.59
C SER A 323 13.63 -8.31 -11.84
N GLY A 324 13.18 -7.33 -11.05
CA GLY A 324 11.80 -6.84 -11.06
C GLY A 324 10.80 -7.79 -10.38
N ILE A 325 11.27 -8.90 -9.76
CA ILE A 325 10.38 -9.75 -8.96
C ILE A 325 9.79 -8.92 -7.82
N THR A 326 8.48 -8.97 -7.69
CA THR A 326 7.74 -8.19 -6.69
C THR A 326 6.76 -9.09 -5.96
N VAL A 327 6.72 -8.97 -4.64
CA VAL A 327 5.78 -9.64 -3.75
C VAL A 327 4.91 -8.59 -3.09
N VAL A 328 3.58 -8.73 -3.18
CA VAL A 328 2.62 -7.97 -2.39
C VAL A 328 1.89 -8.94 -1.48
N LEU A 329 1.86 -8.63 -0.19
CA LEU A 329 1.17 -9.42 0.81
C LEU A 329 0.24 -8.51 1.62
N LEU A 330 -1.04 -8.87 1.65
CA LEU A 330 -2.09 -8.12 2.32
C LEU A 330 -2.71 -9.00 3.41
N ALA A 331 -3.04 -8.42 4.55
CA ALA A 331 -3.66 -9.11 5.68
C ALA A 331 -4.75 -8.24 6.32
N ASN A 332 -5.81 -8.86 6.81
CA ASN A 332 -6.93 -8.18 7.49
C ASN A 332 -6.87 -8.31 9.02
N LEU A 333 -5.69 -8.18 9.60
CA LEU A 333 -5.48 -8.12 11.04
C LEU A 333 -4.47 -7.01 11.38
N ALA A 334 -4.82 -6.13 12.33
CA ALA A 334 -3.96 -5.01 12.76
C ALA A 334 -2.57 -5.45 13.25
N GLN A 335 -2.47 -6.62 13.88
CA GLN A 335 -1.22 -7.17 14.42
C GLN A 335 -0.55 -8.18 13.49
N ALA A 336 -0.97 -8.28 12.22
CA ALA A 336 -0.26 -9.11 11.25
C ALA A 336 1.12 -8.52 10.93
N GLU A 337 2.07 -9.39 10.65
CA GLU A 337 3.44 -9.03 10.27
C GLU A 337 3.76 -9.53 8.84
N PRO A 338 3.25 -8.86 7.79
CA PRO A 338 3.44 -9.32 6.43
C PRO A 338 4.87 -9.15 5.90
N VAL A 339 5.65 -8.17 6.40
CA VAL A 339 6.99 -7.84 5.89
C VAL A 339 7.96 -9.02 5.96
N PRO A 340 8.19 -9.69 7.12
CA PRO A 340 9.11 -10.82 7.18
C PRO A 340 8.69 -11.97 6.24
N LEU A 341 7.37 -12.19 6.13
CA LEU A 341 6.82 -13.23 5.27
C LEU A 341 6.99 -12.91 3.78
N ALA A 342 6.75 -11.66 3.38
CA ALA A 342 6.94 -11.20 2.01
C ALA A 342 8.42 -11.25 1.59
N ARG A 343 9.35 -10.87 2.47
CA ARG A 343 10.80 -11.00 2.26
C ARG A 343 11.23 -12.45 2.05
N GLU A 344 10.71 -13.37 2.86
CA GLU A 344 11.01 -14.81 2.71
C GLU A 344 10.48 -15.35 1.38
N ILE A 345 9.26 -14.96 0.98
CA ILE A 345 8.68 -15.33 -0.32
C ILE A 345 9.51 -14.75 -1.47
N LEU A 346 9.95 -13.49 -1.37
CA LEU A 346 10.83 -12.85 -2.36
C LEU A 346 12.14 -13.63 -2.51
N ALA A 347 12.84 -13.90 -1.40
CA ALA A 347 14.11 -14.64 -1.41
C ALA A 347 13.98 -16.01 -2.05
N ARG A 348 12.94 -16.79 -1.70
CA ARG A 348 12.66 -18.09 -2.29
C ARG A 348 12.36 -18.00 -3.79
N THR A 349 11.57 -16.99 -4.20
CA THR A 349 11.19 -16.80 -5.61
C THR A 349 12.39 -16.37 -6.46
N ALA A 350 13.25 -15.52 -5.92
CA ALA A 350 14.48 -15.07 -6.57
C ALA A 350 15.63 -16.12 -6.51
N GLY A 351 15.47 -17.19 -5.74
CA GLY A 351 16.50 -18.22 -5.56
C GLY A 351 17.69 -17.76 -4.70
N TRP A 352 17.49 -16.76 -3.85
CA TRP A 352 18.50 -16.26 -2.92
C TRP A 352 18.69 -17.24 -1.73
N ARG A 353 19.93 -17.53 -1.40
CA ARG A 353 20.31 -18.45 -0.32
C ARG A 353 20.78 -17.71 0.93
#